data_b81dc1d952234c2a757201e7af33411d
#
_entry.id   b81dc1d952234c2a757201e7af33411d
#
_cell.length_a   1.000
_cell.length_b   1.000
_cell.length_c   1.000
_cell.angle_alpha   90.00
_cell.angle_beta   90.00
_cell.angle_gamma   90.00
#
_symmetry.space_group_name_H-M   'P 1'
#
loop_
_entity.id
_entity.type
_entity.pdbx_description
1 polymer ?
#
loop_
_entity_poly.entity_id
_entity_poly.type
_entity_poly.pdbx_seq_one_letter_code
_entity_poly.pdbx_strand_id
1 'polypeptide(L)'
;MRLPLVGLSAAGYRSEGGFNGPGEPANQWTTWERVGVPPPRREPGAPGVWADPGRLLDDAAAAGAQVLALPVEWARTEPSPGRVDERAIERYAATFASVGARGIEPVAVLHDVAHPGWLGEEFWLTPGSPDRFADHVGRTVRALSPVCRRWVTLRQPNLVALAGWVDGRHPPRRVGALADAWAVVDNLLAAHLLAFGVVRDVLPGAQVMLGLRASSSYDWHRLFVDLLCAPALGVERDVVDGWVAGRRARHDRALAPADLEELAWRRVAAATAPFGAGRLRRPSPRRALDLAYGPPPYVRRHARPPAAPGDPGANGSAPPADRSYPLDALLVGWQPPHLAAALRPASRRVAPWDVVPDPEELARWCIDQAEATPGLELWVADGLATKRGAPRSDGWDLAAYVRAELETLEGAAARGPVRVGGYLCDVSGGDGDPTWPDAQFGPGGATRGFGDLWSDRDPASASGPGTSGGRA
;
A
#
# COMPACT_ATOMS: atom_id res chain seq x y z
N MET A 1 13.00 7.77 -21.20
CA MET A 1 12.37 7.56 -19.87
C MET A 1 11.11 6.74 -20.12
N ARG A 2 10.86 5.67 -19.37
CA ARG A 2 9.60 4.91 -19.50
C ARG A 2 8.51 5.70 -18.76
N LEU A 3 7.40 5.97 -19.42
CA LEU A 3 6.24 6.59 -18.77
C LEU A 3 5.68 5.65 -17.70
N PRO A 4 5.19 6.18 -16.57
CA PRO A 4 4.55 5.36 -15.55
C PRO A 4 3.31 4.66 -16.10
N LEU A 5 3.05 3.44 -15.63
CA LEU A 5 1.77 2.77 -15.90
C LEU A 5 0.67 3.52 -15.15
N VAL A 6 -0.41 3.84 -15.81
CA VAL A 6 -1.54 4.52 -15.19
C VAL A 6 -2.77 3.62 -15.20
N GLY A 7 -3.48 3.58 -14.09
CA GLY A 7 -4.65 2.71 -13.99
C GLY A 7 -5.44 2.90 -12.71
N LEU A 8 -6.13 1.86 -12.30
CA LEU A 8 -7.10 1.91 -11.23
C LEU A 8 -6.70 0.99 -10.06
N SER A 9 -7.18 1.31 -8.87
CA SER A 9 -7.06 0.47 -7.68
C SER A 9 -8.40 0.32 -6.99
N ALA A 10 -8.86 -0.92 -6.82
CA ALA A 10 -10.01 -1.22 -5.96
C ALA A 10 -9.54 -1.44 -4.52
N ALA A 11 -10.34 -1.00 -3.56
CA ALA A 11 -10.15 -1.34 -2.16
C ALA A 11 -10.73 -2.74 -1.87
N GLY A 12 -10.15 -3.45 -0.89
CA GLY A 12 -10.55 -4.80 -0.54
C GLY A 12 -11.99 -4.91 -0.05
N TYR A 13 -12.16 -5.16 1.21
CA TYR A 13 -13.44 -5.32 1.88
C TYR A 13 -14.53 -4.30 1.46
N ARG A 14 -14.15 -3.04 1.21
CA ARG A 14 -15.11 -1.98 0.86
C ARG A 14 -15.68 -2.09 -0.55
N SER A 15 -14.87 -2.47 -1.52
CA SER A 15 -15.31 -2.56 -2.94
C SER A 15 -15.79 -3.95 -3.31
N GLU A 16 -15.28 -4.99 -2.66
CA GLU A 16 -15.54 -6.36 -3.04
C GLU A 16 -16.94 -6.82 -2.67
N GLY A 17 -17.38 -6.53 -1.45
CA GLY A 17 -18.69 -6.92 -0.94
C GLY A 17 -18.88 -8.40 -0.64
N GLY A 18 -20.05 -8.74 -0.08
CA GLY A 18 -20.37 -10.13 0.26
C GLY A 18 -19.58 -10.63 1.48
N PHE A 19 -19.55 -9.82 2.56
CA PHE A 19 -18.94 -10.16 3.84
C PHE A 19 -19.90 -9.89 4.98
N ASN A 20 -19.74 -10.63 6.07
CA ASN A 20 -20.37 -10.43 7.37
C ASN A 20 -21.88 -10.68 7.42
N GLY A 21 -22.52 -11.04 6.29
CA GLY A 21 -23.92 -11.45 6.22
C GLY A 21 -24.14 -12.95 6.47
N PRO A 22 -25.40 -13.40 6.50
CA PRO A 22 -25.71 -14.82 6.63
C PRO A 22 -25.13 -15.65 5.49
N GLY A 23 -24.26 -16.61 5.85
CA GLY A 23 -23.57 -17.47 4.86
C GLY A 23 -22.40 -16.84 4.14
N GLU A 24 -22.08 -15.58 4.43
CA GLU A 24 -20.92 -14.88 3.90
C GLU A 24 -19.69 -15.05 4.81
N PRO A 25 -18.45 -14.98 4.26
CA PRO A 25 -17.25 -15.01 5.08
C PRO A 25 -17.18 -13.80 6.01
N ALA A 26 -16.75 -14.03 7.24
CA ALA A 26 -16.61 -12.98 8.24
C ALA A 26 -15.16 -12.45 8.27
N ASN A 27 -15.00 -11.13 8.32
CA ASN A 27 -13.76 -10.47 8.63
C ASN A 27 -13.80 -9.78 10.01
N GLN A 28 -12.71 -9.14 10.46
CA GLN A 28 -12.63 -8.51 11.78
C GLN A 28 -13.62 -7.33 11.97
N TRP A 29 -14.26 -6.82 10.92
CA TRP A 29 -15.27 -5.77 11.01
C TRP A 29 -16.66 -6.30 11.45
N THR A 30 -16.85 -7.62 11.44
CA THR A 30 -18.13 -8.27 11.76
C THR A 30 -18.73 -7.79 13.08
N THR A 31 -17.93 -7.68 14.14
CA THR A 31 -18.36 -7.22 15.45
C THR A 31 -18.86 -5.78 15.39
N TRP A 32 -18.18 -4.93 14.64
CA TRP A 32 -18.52 -3.52 14.50
C TRP A 32 -19.79 -3.29 13.72
N GLU A 33 -19.98 -4.02 12.64
CA GLU A 33 -21.22 -3.97 11.85
C GLU A 33 -22.43 -4.41 12.68
N ARG A 34 -22.29 -5.44 13.50
CA ARG A 34 -23.36 -5.94 14.36
C ARG A 34 -23.79 -4.96 15.45
N VAL A 35 -22.88 -4.13 15.94
CA VAL A 35 -23.19 -3.11 16.96
C VAL A 35 -23.54 -1.74 16.33
N GLY A 36 -23.76 -1.69 15.01
CA GLY A 36 -24.22 -0.49 14.33
C GLY A 36 -23.14 0.61 14.19
N VAL A 37 -21.89 0.30 14.45
CA VAL A 37 -20.78 1.17 14.01
C VAL A 37 -20.67 0.97 12.51
N PRO A 38 -21.02 1.98 11.70
CA PRO A 38 -21.01 1.79 10.26
C PRO A 38 -19.60 1.41 9.83
N PRO A 39 -19.45 0.31 9.06
CA PRO A 39 -18.24 0.12 8.28
C PRO A 39 -18.09 1.32 7.34
N PRO A 40 -16.90 1.54 6.80
CA PRO A 40 -16.77 2.44 5.66
C PRO A 40 -17.80 2.02 4.61
N ARG A 41 -18.81 2.86 4.40
CA ARG A 41 -20.05 2.47 3.71
C ARG A 41 -19.75 2.07 2.26
N ARG A 42 -20.21 0.87 1.93
CA ARG A 42 -20.57 0.47 0.59
C ARG A 42 -21.77 1.29 0.11
N GLU A 43 -21.81 1.69 -1.15
CA GLU A 43 -23.04 2.23 -1.71
C GLU A 43 -24.18 1.20 -1.56
N PRO A 44 -25.30 1.56 -0.91
CA PRO A 44 -26.42 0.65 -0.80
C PRO A 44 -26.91 0.28 -2.19
N GLY A 45 -26.95 -1.03 -2.49
CA GLY A 45 -27.50 -1.56 -3.72
C GLY A 45 -26.54 -1.70 -4.90
N ALA A 46 -25.31 -1.21 -4.83
CA ALA A 46 -24.31 -1.53 -5.85
C ALA A 46 -23.76 -2.95 -5.67
N PRO A 47 -23.77 -3.81 -6.71
CA PRO A 47 -23.08 -5.09 -6.63
C PRO A 47 -21.60 -4.85 -6.41
N GLY A 48 -21.01 -5.51 -5.40
CA GLY A 48 -19.57 -5.44 -5.17
C GLY A 48 -18.81 -6.16 -6.29
N VAL A 49 -17.52 -5.89 -6.38
CA VAL A 49 -16.61 -6.52 -7.35
C VAL A 49 -16.69 -8.06 -7.29
N TRP A 50 -16.96 -8.63 -6.12
CA TRP A 50 -17.16 -10.07 -6.00
C TRP A 50 -18.39 -10.56 -6.75
N ALA A 51 -19.52 -9.84 -6.68
CA ALA A 51 -20.75 -10.27 -7.36
C ALA A 51 -20.65 -10.10 -8.87
N ASP A 52 -20.10 -8.98 -9.32
CA ASP A 52 -19.97 -8.62 -10.74
C ASP A 52 -18.60 -7.95 -11.01
N PRO A 53 -17.53 -8.74 -11.16
CA PRO A 53 -16.22 -8.19 -11.52
C PRO A 53 -16.23 -7.62 -12.96
N GLY A 54 -17.08 -8.13 -13.84
CA GLY A 54 -17.11 -7.76 -15.26
C GLY A 54 -17.30 -6.26 -15.46
N ARG A 55 -18.20 -5.65 -14.69
CA ARG A 55 -18.46 -4.22 -14.76
C ARG A 55 -17.22 -3.37 -14.47
N LEU A 56 -16.49 -3.65 -13.37
CA LEU A 56 -15.25 -2.92 -13.07
C LEU A 56 -14.21 -3.10 -14.17
N LEU A 57 -14.07 -4.32 -14.69
CA LEU A 57 -13.10 -4.64 -15.74
C LEU A 57 -13.42 -3.94 -17.07
N ASP A 58 -14.70 -3.87 -17.43
CA ASP A 58 -15.16 -3.20 -18.63
C ASP A 58 -15.01 -1.67 -18.51
N ASP A 59 -15.34 -1.12 -17.33
CA ASP A 59 -15.12 0.30 -17.02
C ASP A 59 -13.63 0.65 -17.07
N ALA A 60 -12.76 -0.20 -16.50
CA ALA A 60 -11.31 0.00 -16.56
C ALA A 60 -10.76 -0.04 -17.99
N ALA A 61 -11.23 -1.00 -18.79
CA ALA A 61 -10.83 -1.11 -20.19
C ALA A 61 -11.32 0.09 -21.01
N ALA A 62 -12.57 0.50 -20.84
CA ALA A 62 -13.15 1.67 -21.50
C ALA A 62 -12.42 2.98 -21.11
N ALA A 63 -11.93 3.04 -19.89
CA ALA A 63 -11.08 4.15 -19.40
C ALA A 63 -9.63 4.08 -19.92
N GLY A 64 -9.23 3.06 -20.65
CA GLY A 64 -7.87 2.87 -21.13
C GLY A 64 -6.85 2.54 -20.03
N ALA A 65 -7.28 1.96 -18.91
CA ALA A 65 -6.37 1.59 -17.83
C ALA A 65 -5.31 0.59 -18.33
N GLN A 66 -4.05 0.87 -18.01
CA GLN A 66 -2.92 -0.01 -18.33
C GLN A 66 -2.64 -1.01 -17.20
N VAL A 67 -3.09 -0.69 -15.99
CA VAL A 67 -2.89 -1.50 -14.80
C VAL A 67 -4.13 -1.45 -13.91
N LEU A 68 -4.45 -2.58 -13.25
CA LEU A 68 -5.57 -2.67 -12.32
C LEU A 68 -5.14 -3.43 -11.06
N ALA A 69 -5.17 -2.74 -9.92
CA ALA A 69 -4.89 -3.35 -8.63
C ALA A 69 -6.19 -3.87 -7.99
N LEU A 70 -6.20 -5.17 -7.69
CA LEU A 70 -7.33 -5.87 -7.08
C LEU A 70 -6.89 -6.58 -5.80
N PRO A 71 -7.66 -6.49 -4.73
CA PRO A 71 -7.42 -7.26 -3.51
C PRO A 71 -7.78 -8.74 -3.70
N VAL A 72 -7.10 -9.59 -2.95
CA VAL A 72 -7.47 -10.99 -2.74
C VAL A 72 -7.81 -11.14 -1.26
N GLU A 73 -9.08 -11.11 -0.93
CA GLU A 73 -9.54 -11.09 0.44
C GLU A 73 -9.30 -12.43 1.16
N TRP A 74 -8.43 -12.39 2.17
CA TRP A 74 -8.06 -13.56 2.96
C TRP A 74 -9.26 -14.21 3.64
N ALA A 75 -10.20 -13.42 4.17
CA ALA A 75 -11.41 -13.93 4.79
C ALA A 75 -12.25 -14.81 3.84
N ARG A 76 -12.16 -14.57 2.54
CA ARG A 76 -12.86 -15.35 1.52
C ARG A 76 -12.10 -16.62 1.14
N THR A 77 -10.79 -16.53 0.99
CA THR A 77 -9.96 -17.69 0.62
C THR A 77 -9.75 -18.67 1.77
N GLU A 78 -9.88 -18.22 3.03
CA GLU A 78 -9.81 -19.05 4.24
C GLU A 78 -10.89 -18.59 5.25
N PRO A 79 -12.17 -18.97 5.03
CA PRO A 79 -13.30 -18.47 5.83
C PRO A 79 -13.35 -19.03 7.27
N SER A 80 -12.62 -20.08 7.57
CA SER A 80 -12.44 -20.65 8.91
C SER A 80 -11.06 -21.28 9.05
N PRO A 81 -10.57 -21.54 10.27
CA PRO A 81 -9.21 -22.05 10.50
C PRO A 81 -8.90 -23.31 9.71
N GLY A 82 -7.89 -23.23 8.84
CA GLY A 82 -7.43 -24.36 8.01
C GLY A 82 -8.37 -24.80 6.88
N ARG A 83 -9.52 -24.16 6.73
CA ARG A 83 -10.46 -24.42 5.64
C ARG A 83 -10.21 -23.46 4.49
N VAL A 84 -9.46 -23.91 3.51
CA VAL A 84 -9.24 -23.17 2.25
C VAL A 84 -10.47 -23.33 1.36
N ASP A 85 -10.96 -22.22 0.81
CA ASP A 85 -12.00 -22.22 -0.22
C ASP A 85 -11.36 -22.15 -1.61
N GLU A 86 -11.13 -23.32 -2.19
CA GLU A 86 -10.50 -23.45 -3.51
C GLU A 86 -11.34 -22.78 -4.60
N ARG A 87 -12.69 -22.79 -4.48
CA ARG A 87 -13.57 -22.12 -5.46
C ARG A 87 -13.40 -20.60 -5.42
N ALA A 88 -13.19 -20.04 -4.23
CA ALA A 88 -12.89 -18.62 -4.11
C ALA A 88 -11.55 -18.29 -4.76
N ILE A 89 -10.53 -19.12 -4.55
CA ILE A 89 -9.21 -18.95 -5.17
C ILE A 89 -9.30 -19.07 -6.70
N GLU A 90 -9.99 -20.06 -7.22
CA GLU A 90 -10.23 -20.23 -8.67
C GLU A 90 -10.96 -19.03 -9.28
N ARG A 91 -11.94 -18.46 -8.55
CA ARG A 91 -12.67 -17.27 -9.00
C ARG A 91 -11.76 -16.05 -9.06
N TYR A 92 -10.88 -15.85 -8.07
CA TYR A 92 -9.85 -14.80 -8.16
C TYR A 92 -8.94 -15.02 -9.37
N ALA A 93 -8.43 -16.23 -9.57
CA ALA A 93 -7.58 -16.55 -10.72
C ALA A 93 -8.28 -16.23 -12.05
N ALA A 94 -9.56 -16.60 -12.19
CA ALA A 94 -10.37 -16.27 -13.37
C ALA A 94 -10.57 -14.76 -13.55
N THR A 95 -10.79 -14.01 -12.45
CA THR A 95 -10.90 -12.55 -12.49
C THR A 95 -9.59 -11.91 -12.96
N PHE A 96 -8.46 -12.32 -12.39
CA PHE A 96 -7.13 -11.83 -12.79
C PHE A 96 -6.79 -12.17 -14.24
N ALA A 97 -7.15 -13.38 -14.70
CA ALA A 97 -7.01 -13.75 -16.11
C ALA A 97 -7.86 -12.85 -17.02
N SER A 98 -9.07 -12.49 -16.57
CA SER A 98 -9.98 -11.59 -17.32
C SER A 98 -9.46 -10.15 -17.40
N VAL A 99 -8.69 -9.68 -16.41
CA VAL A 99 -7.94 -8.41 -16.46
C VAL A 99 -6.91 -8.48 -17.58
N GLY A 100 -6.07 -9.52 -17.59
CA GLY A 100 -5.04 -9.71 -18.61
C GLY A 100 -5.62 -9.88 -20.03
N ALA A 101 -6.76 -10.54 -20.17
CA ALA A 101 -7.44 -10.70 -21.45
C ALA A 101 -7.93 -9.37 -22.08
N ARG A 102 -8.07 -8.32 -21.26
CA ARG A 102 -8.40 -6.95 -21.72
C ARG A 102 -7.15 -6.10 -21.99
N GLY A 103 -5.95 -6.70 -21.96
CA GLY A 103 -4.69 -5.97 -22.14
C GLY A 103 -4.26 -5.14 -20.94
N ILE A 104 -4.93 -5.31 -19.78
CA ILE A 104 -4.64 -4.60 -18.56
C ILE A 104 -3.72 -5.45 -17.69
N GLU A 105 -2.66 -4.86 -17.12
CA GLU A 105 -1.75 -5.57 -16.23
C GLU A 105 -2.33 -5.70 -14.81
N PRO A 106 -2.52 -6.92 -14.28
CA PRO A 106 -3.07 -7.10 -12.95
C PRO A 106 -2.02 -6.91 -11.86
N VAL A 107 -2.43 -6.28 -10.75
CA VAL A 107 -1.69 -6.20 -9.49
C VAL A 107 -2.50 -6.83 -8.39
N ALA A 108 -1.98 -7.85 -7.73
CA ALA A 108 -2.65 -8.49 -6.61
C ALA A 108 -2.28 -7.82 -5.29
N VAL A 109 -3.29 -7.40 -4.51
CA VAL A 109 -3.11 -6.90 -3.15
C VAL A 109 -3.46 -8.01 -2.17
N LEU A 110 -2.46 -8.52 -1.42
CA LEU A 110 -2.59 -9.71 -0.58
C LEU A 110 -3.20 -9.41 0.80
N HIS A 111 -3.12 -8.16 1.26
CA HIS A 111 -3.79 -7.68 2.46
C HIS A 111 -4.13 -6.20 2.29
N ASP A 112 -5.41 -5.89 2.33
CA ASP A 112 -5.92 -4.51 2.26
C ASP A 112 -6.75 -4.19 3.51
N VAL A 113 -6.04 -3.98 4.64
CA VAL A 113 -6.59 -3.59 5.94
C VAL A 113 -7.50 -4.63 6.61
N ALA A 114 -8.02 -5.61 5.87
CA ALA A 114 -8.92 -6.64 6.38
C ALA A 114 -8.25 -8.02 6.49
N HIS A 115 -8.66 -8.79 7.50
CA HIS A 115 -8.26 -10.19 7.69
C HIS A 115 -9.44 -11.03 8.20
N PRO A 116 -9.37 -12.38 8.13
CA PRO A 116 -10.45 -13.24 8.58
C PRO A 116 -10.87 -12.99 10.02
N GLY A 117 -12.18 -12.92 10.28
CA GLY A 117 -12.73 -12.65 11.61
C GLY A 117 -12.37 -13.72 12.65
N TRP A 118 -12.16 -14.97 12.21
CA TRP A 118 -11.75 -16.06 13.11
C TRP A 118 -10.31 -15.91 13.67
N LEU A 119 -9.47 -15.04 13.09
CA LEU A 119 -8.17 -14.67 13.63
C LEU A 119 -8.28 -13.72 14.82
N GLY A 120 -9.43 -13.08 15.01
CA GLY A 120 -9.68 -12.08 16.04
C GLY A 120 -9.18 -10.68 15.66
N GLU A 121 -9.77 -9.67 16.31
CA GLU A 121 -9.45 -8.25 16.02
C GLU A 121 -8.00 -7.86 16.38
N GLU A 122 -7.38 -8.56 17.33
CA GLU A 122 -6.00 -8.32 17.77
C GLU A 122 -4.96 -9.22 17.07
N PHE A 123 -5.32 -9.84 15.94
CA PHE A 123 -4.46 -10.79 15.22
C PHE A 123 -3.04 -10.27 15.01
N TRP A 124 -2.88 -9.03 14.56
CA TRP A 124 -1.56 -8.46 14.29
C TRP A 124 -0.70 -8.23 15.54
N LEU A 125 -1.28 -8.31 16.72
CA LEU A 125 -0.53 -8.26 17.98
C LEU A 125 0.06 -9.64 18.37
N THR A 126 -0.46 -10.72 17.76
CA THR A 126 -0.01 -12.07 18.10
C THR A 126 1.35 -12.41 17.46
N PRO A 127 2.29 -13.06 18.17
CA PRO A 127 3.61 -13.40 17.62
C PRO A 127 3.57 -14.29 16.38
N GLY A 128 2.53 -15.11 16.22
CA GLY A 128 2.38 -16.00 15.06
C GLY A 128 1.79 -15.35 13.80
N SER A 129 1.36 -14.09 13.87
CA SER A 129 0.69 -13.43 12.75
C SER A 129 1.53 -13.33 11.48
N PRO A 130 2.85 -13.07 11.50
CA PRO A 130 3.65 -13.01 10.28
C PRO A 130 3.73 -14.34 9.53
N ASP A 131 3.91 -15.45 10.25
CA ASP A 131 4.00 -16.78 9.64
C ASP A 131 2.65 -17.19 9.05
N ARG A 132 1.56 -16.92 9.78
CA ARG A 132 0.20 -17.20 9.31
C ARG A 132 -0.13 -16.44 8.04
N PHE A 133 0.26 -15.18 7.97
CA PHE A 133 0.12 -14.37 6.76
C PHE A 133 0.97 -14.93 5.61
N ALA A 134 2.22 -15.31 5.86
CA ALA A 134 3.09 -15.90 4.86
C ALA A 134 2.51 -17.22 4.28
N ASP A 135 1.85 -18.03 5.10
CA ASP A 135 1.14 -19.25 4.65
C ASP A 135 -0.03 -18.91 3.70
N HIS A 136 -0.83 -17.88 4.04
CA HIS A 136 -1.88 -17.36 3.14
C HIS A 136 -1.28 -16.87 1.82
N VAL A 137 -0.24 -16.05 1.87
CA VAL A 137 0.48 -15.55 0.69
C VAL A 137 0.95 -16.69 -0.18
N GLY A 138 1.57 -17.73 0.41
CA GLY A 138 2.07 -18.89 -0.35
C GLY A 138 0.99 -19.64 -1.11
N ARG A 139 -0.21 -19.78 -0.55
CA ARG A 139 -1.36 -20.39 -1.26
C ARG A 139 -1.83 -19.51 -2.40
N THR A 140 -2.05 -18.24 -2.12
CA THR A 140 -2.57 -17.27 -3.07
C THR A 140 -1.61 -17.07 -4.26
N VAL A 141 -0.32 -16.88 -3.98
CA VAL A 141 0.68 -16.65 -5.04
C VAL A 141 0.82 -17.87 -5.95
N ARG A 142 0.84 -19.10 -5.41
CA ARG A 142 0.88 -20.30 -6.25
C ARG A 142 -0.30 -20.38 -7.21
N ALA A 143 -1.50 -20.01 -6.74
CA ALA A 143 -2.70 -20.06 -7.58
C ALA A 143 -2.73 -18.96 -8.65
N LEU A 144 -2.27 -17.75 -8.32
CA LEU A 144 -2.36 -16.60 -9.21
C LEU A 144 -1.08 -16.33 -10.02
N SER A 145 0.03 -17.01 -9.73
CA SER A 145 1.31 -16.81 -10.45
C SER A 145 1.24 -17.00 -11.98
N PRO A 146 0.33 -17.81 -12.55
CA PRO A 146 0.19 -17.89 -14.00
C PRO A 146 -0.38 -16.61 -14.64
N VAL A 147 -1.14 -15.81 -13.87
CA VAL A 147 -1.91 -14.66 -14.36
C VAL A 147 -1.53 -13.33 -13.74
N CYS A 148 -0.65 -13.32 -12.72
CA CYS A 148 -0.25 -12.09 -12.02
C CYS A 148 1.25 -12.10 -11.71
N ARG A 149 1.93 -10.99 -11.97
CA ARG A 149 3.37 -10.82 -11.72
C ARG A 149 3.69 -9.67 -10.77
N ARG A 150 2.70 -8.83 -10.42
CA ARG A 150 2.87 -7.70 -9.50
C ARG A 150 2.07 -7.94 -8.24
N TRP A 151 2.69 -7.72 -7.10
CA TRP A 151 2.15 -8.09 -5.80
C TRP A 151 2.35 -6.96 -4.79
N VAL A 152 1.29 -6.53 -4.14
CA VAL A 152 1.35 -5.70 -2.94
C VAL A 152 1.14 -6.62 -1.74
N THR A 153 2.14 -6.81 -0.91
CA THR A 153 2.04 -7.72 0.25
C THR A 153 1.06 -7.19 1.28
N LEU A 154 1.29 -5.95 1.73
CA LEU A 154 0.45 -5.24 2.68
C LEU A 154 0.14 -3.85 2.11
N ARG A 155 -1.12 -3.49 2.08
CA ARG A 155 -1.57 -2.15 1.77
C ARG A 155 -1.83 -1.41 3.07
N GLN A 156 -1.14 -0.29 3.28
CA GLN A 156 -1.30 0.61 4.42
C GLN A 156 -1.11 -0.04 5.82
N PRO A 157 -0.04 -0.83 6.09
CA PRO A 157 0.22 -1.41 7.41
C PRO A 157 0.39 -0.34 8.50
N ASN A 158 0.90 0.83 8.17
CA ASN A 158 0.98 1.97 9.08
C ASN A 158 -0.41 2.49 9.49
N LEU A 159 -1.40 2.49 8.59
CA LEU A 159 -2.78 2.80 8.92
C LEU A 159 -3.39 1.73 9.83
N VAL A 160 -3.13 0.44 9.56
CA VAL A 160 -3.61 -0.67 10.41
C VAL A 160 -3.14 -0.46 11.86
N ALA A 161 -1.86 -0.20 12.07
CA ALA A 161 -1.32 0.02 13.41
C ALA A 161 -1.86 1.30 14.08
N LEU A 162 -1.89 2.41 13.34
CA LEU A 162 -2.35 3.69 13.86
C LEU A 162 -3.85 3.68 14.18
N ALA A 163 -4.67 3.28 13.21
CA ALA A 163 -6.11 3.33 13.33
C ALA A 163 -6.67 2.28 14.31
N GLY A 164 -6.01 1.13 14.43
CA GLY A 164 -6.42 0.06 15.33
C GLY A 164 -6.01 0.28 16.79
N TRP A 165 -4.81 0.83 17.03
CA TRP A 165 -4.22 0.85 18.38
C TRP A 165 -3.95 2.25 18.94
N VAL A 166 -3.94 3.31 18.12
CA VAL A 166 -3.65 4.66 18.60
C VAL A 166 -4.88 5.54 18.60
N ASP A 167 -5.60 5.63 17.48
CA ASP A 167 -6.78 6.49 17.38
C ASP A 167 -8.13 5.75 17.51
N GLY A 168 -8.14 4.43 17.45
CA GLY A 168 -9.29 3.60 17.71
C GLY A 168 -10.39 3.64 16.64
N ARG A 169 -10.07 4.06 15.42
CA ARG A 169 -11.01 4.13 14.28
C ARG A 169 -11.24 2.80 13.58
N HIS A 170 -10.34 1.84 13.76
CA HIS A 170 -10.43 0.49 13.20
C HIS A 170 -10.45 -0.56 14.33
N PRO A 171 -10.92 -1.79 14.07
CA PRO A 171 -10.69 -2.91 14.98
C PRO A 171 -9.18 -3.05 15.29
N PRO A 172 -8.81 -3.31 16.56
CA PRO A 172 -9.62 -3.63 17.76
C PRO A 172 -10.07 -2.40 18.58
N ARG A 173 -10.04 -1.20 18.05
CA ARG A 173 -10.52 0.04 18.68
C ARG A 173 -9.75 0.42 19.96
N ARG A 174 -8.47 0.12 20.02
CA ARG A 174 -7.60 0.56 21.11
C ARG A 174 -7.24 2.05 20.92
N VAL A 175 -7.30 2.82 21.98
CA VAL A 175 -6.93 4.25 21.97
C VAL A 175 -5.69 4.44 22.81
N GLY A 176 -4.68 5.11 22.25
CA GLY A 176 -3.43 5.42 22.96
C GLY A 176 -2.55 4.21 23.29
N ALA A 177 -2.83 3.02 22.75
CA ALA A 177 -2.08 1.79 23.01
C ALA A 177 -0.78 1.74 22.17
N LEU A 178 0.13 2.71 22.40
CA LEU A 178 1.34 2.92 21.58
C LEU A 178 2.30 1.73 21.62
N ALA A 179 2.44 1.07 22.76
CA ALA A 179 3.33 -0.10 22.88
C ALA A 179 2.82 -1.25 22.00
N ASP A 180 1.50 -1.48 22.02
CA ASP A 180 0.86 -2.50 21.19
C ASP A 180 0.93 -2.12 19.69
N ALA A 181 0.71 -0.84 19.36
CA ALA A 181 0.86 -0.35 17.99
C ALA A 181 2.26 -0.65 17.42
N TRP A 182 3.32 -0.47 18.21
CA TRP A 182 4.68 -0.79 17.77
C TRP A 182 4.96 -2.29 17.67
N ALA A 183 4.36 -3.10 18.53
CA ALA A 183 4.43 -4.56 18.39
C ALA A 183 3.70 -5.02 17.10
N VAL A 184 2.57 -4.39 16.78
CA VAL A 184 1.86 -4.61 15.53
C VAL A 184 2.69 -4.20 14.31
N VAL A 185 3.37 -3.04 14.37
CA VAL A 185 4.30 -2.61 13.30
C VAL A 185 5.40 -3.64 13.09
N ASP A 186 6.01 -4.14 14.16
CA ASP A 186 7.05 -5.18 14.07
C ASP A 186 6.54 -6.45 13.38
N ASN A 187 5.36 -6.92 13.75
CA ASN A 187 4.74 -8.08 13.13
C ASN A 187 4.35 -7.82 11.67
N LEU A 188 3.84 -6.64 11.33
CA LEU A 188 3.49 -6.29 9.94
C LEU A 188 4.74 -6.21 9.04
N LEU A 189 5.83 -5.60 9.52
CA LEU A 189 7.09 -5.57 8.76
C LEU A 189 7.71 -6.97 8.62
N ALA A 190 7.64 -7.79 9.68
CA ALA A 190 8.06 -9.19 9.62
C ALA A 190 7.21 -9.98 8.62
N ALA A 191 5.88 -9.74 8.59
CA ALA A 191 4.96 -10.35 7.64
C ALA A 191 5.30 -9.98 6.19
N HIS A 192 5.63 -8.71 5.93
CA HIS A 192 6.11 -8.29 4.61
C HIS A 192 7.37 -9.03 4.18
N LEU A 193 8.38 -9.10 5.05
CA LEU A 193 9.65 -9.79 4.76
C LEU A 193 9.46 -11.28 4.45
N LEU A 194 8.61 -11.96 5.23
CA LEU A 194 8.29 -13.37 4.98
C LEU A 194 7.50 -13.53 3.68
N ALA A 195 6.52 -12.66 3.43
CA ALA A 195 5.73 -12.67 2.20
C ALA A 195 6.59 -12.39 0.97
N PHE A 196 7.51 -11.42 1.04
CA PHE A 196 8.49 -11.14 -0.02
C PHE A 196 9.29 -12.40 -0.37
N GLY A 197 9.82 -13.10 0.64
CA GLY A 197 10.53 -14.35 0.44
C GLY A 197 9.67 -15.43 -0.23
N VAL A 198 8.44 -15.60 0.23
CA VAL A 198 7.49 -16.59 -0.35
C VAL A 198 7.15 -16.27 -1.80
N VAL A 199 6.91 -15.00 -2.12
CA VAL A 199 6.63 -14.59 -3.52
C VAL A 199 7.85 -14.88 -4.41
N ARG A 200 9.06 -14.57 -3.94
CA ARG A 200 10.31 -14.82 -4.68
C ARG A 200 10.59 -16.32 -4.90
N ASP A 201 10.25 -17.16 -3.92
CA ASP A 201 10.37 -18.62 -4.06
C ASP A 201 9.46 -19.16 -5.16
N VAL A 202 8.22 -18.67 -5.23
CA VAL A 202 7.23 -19.16 -6.21
C VAL A 202 7.46 -18.52 -7.58
N LEU A 203 7.80 -17.23 -7.62
CA LEU A 203 7.90 -16.42 -8.82
C LEU A 203 9.11 -15.46 -8.75
N PRO A 204 10.33 -15.94 -9.07
CA PRO A 204 11.56 -15.15 -8.94
C PRO A 204 11.55 -13.81 -9.67
N GLY A 205 10.82 -13.71 -10.80
CA GLY A 205 10.69 -12.48 -11.59
C GLY A 205 9.51 -11.58 -11.20
N ALA A 206 8.84 -11.84 -10.07
CA ALA A 206 7.75 -11.01 -9.60
C ALA A 206 8.22 -9.60 -9.20
N GLN A 207 7.38 -8.59 -9.37
CA GLN A 207 7.53 -7.31 -8.70
C GLN A 207 6.74 -7.32 -7.38
N VAL A 208 7.43 -7.11 -6.28
CA VAL A 208 6.84 -7.14 -4.93
C VAL A 208 6.90 -5.77 -4.29
N MET A 209 5.75 -5.26 -3.89
CA MET A 209 5.58 -3.93 -3.33
C MET A 209 5.11 -3.98 -1.88
N LEU A 210 5.49 -2.97 -1.10
CA LEU A 210 4.86 -2.61 0.17
C LEU A 210 4.05 -1.34 -0.05
N GLY A 211 2.78 -1.33 0.38
CA GLY A 211 1.96 -0.14 0.33
C GLY A 211 1.99 0.61 1.68
N LEU A 212 2.25 1.92 1.66
CA LEU A 212 2.18 2.76 2.85
C LEU A 212 1.25 3.96 2.58
N ARG A 213 0.43 4.31 3.56
CA ARG A 213 -0.28 5.58 3.52
C ARG A 213 0.69 6.72 3.82
N ALA A 214 0.63 7.79 3.04
CA ALA A 214 1.47 8.96 3.25
C ALA A 214 1.27 9.56 4.65
N SER A 215 2.36 10.00 5.23
CA SER A 215 2.38 10.70 6.52
C SER A 215 3.54 11.68 6.54
N SER A 216 3.30 12.86 7.09
CA SER A 216 4.33 13.83 7.41
C SER A 216 5.18 13.43 8.61
N SER A 217 4.72 12.43 9.40
CA SER A 217 5.50 11.90 10.52
C SER A 217 6.50 10.86 10.04
N TYR A 218 7.78 11.08 10.35
CA TYR A 218 8.84 10.11 10.09
C TYR A 218 8.48 8.72 10.62
N ASP A 219 8.00 8.64 11.84
CA ASP A 219 7.74 7.37 12.53
C ASP A 219 6.58 6.57 11.93
N TRP A 220 5.60 7.25 11.34
CA TRP A 220 4.44 6.59 10.73
C TRP A 220 4.55 6.40 9.21
N HIS A 221 5.69 6.72 8.61
CA HIS A 221 5.92 6.47 7.19
C HIS A 221 7.35 6.05 6.92
N ARG A 222 8.31 6.99 6.97
CA ARG A 222 9.69 6.79 6.57
C ARG A 222 10.39 5.69 7.38
N LEU A 223 10.08 5.58 8.65
CA LEU A 223 10.66 4.57 9.54
C LEU A 223 10.43 3.14 9.01
N PHE A 224 9.26 2.85 8.44
CA PHE A 224 8.95 1.53 7.88
C PHE A 224 9.93 1.17 6.75
N VAL A 225 10.12 2.10 5.83
CA VAL A 225 11.03 1.90 4.70
C VAL A 225 12.49 1.84 5.17
N ASP A 226 12.87 2.74 6.06
CA ASP A 226 14.23 2.79 6.58
C ASP A 226 14.61 1.49 7.30
N LEU A 227 13.74 0.93 8.12
CA LEU A 227 13.99 -0.35 8.81
C LEU A 227 14.17 -1.52 7.83
N LEU A 228 13.36 -1.57 6.77
CA LEU A 228 13.44 -2.61 5.76
C LEU A 228 14.70 -2.47 4.88
N CYS A 229 15.04 -1.24 4.52
CA CYS A 229 16.10 -0.95 3.58
C CYS A 229 17.48 -0.77 4.22
N ALA A 230 17.57 -0.62 5.55
CA ALA A 230 18.82 -0.37 6.25
C ALA A 230 19.95 -1.33 5.87
N PRO A 231 19.74 -2.67 5.78
CA PRO A 231 20.82 -3.59 5.38
C PRO A 231 21.31 -3.33 3.96
N ALA A 232 20.42 -3.02 3.01
CA ALA A 232 20.76 -2.74 1.63
C ALA A 232 21.47 -1.37 1.47
N LEU A 233 21.22 -0.45 2.41
CA LEU A 233 21.91 0.84 2.50
C LEU A 233 23.27 0.76 3.21
N GLY A 234 23.73 -0.44 3.56
CA GLY A 234 25.02 -0.66 4.23
C GLY A 234 25.04 -0.29 5.71
N VAL A 235 23.89 -0.16 6.33
CA VAL A 235 23.79 0.11 7.77
C VAL A 235 23.98 -1.19 8.56
N GLU A 236 24.95 -1.24 9.46
CA GLU A 236 25.15 -2.40 10.31
C GLU A 236 24.07 -2.50 11.41
N ARG A 237 23.81 -3.74 11.88
CA ARG A 237 22.72 -4.04 12.81
C ARG A 237 22.84 -3.32 14.16
N ASP A 238 24.05 -3.15 14.65
CA ASP A 238 24.35 -2.55 15.94
C ASP A 238 24.23 -1.01 15.96
N VAL A 239 24.32 -0.37 14.77
CA VAL A 239 24.22 1.09 14.64
C VAL A 239 22.86 1.56 14.11
N VAL A 240 21.93 0.64 13.79
CA VAL A 240 20.64 0.99 13.18
C VAL A 240 19.83 1.98 14.00
N ASP A 241 19.84 1.87 15.32
CA ASP A 241 19.07 2.75 16.21
C ASP A 241 19.59 4.20 16.11
N GLY A 242 20.92 4.38 16.13
CA GLY A 242 21.55 5.69 15.94
C GLY A 242 21.34 6.27 14.55
N TRP A 243 21.41 5.41 13.53
CA TRP A 243 21.15 5.80 12.14
C TRP A 243 19.70 6.28 11.95
N VAL A 244 18.71 5.54 12.46
CA VAL A 244 17.28 5.92 12.45
C VAL A 244 17.07 7.26 13.19
N ALA A 245 17.67 7.44 14.36
CA ALA A 245 17.59 8.69 15.11
C ALA A 245 18.14 9.87 14.30
N GLY A 246 19.26 9.68 13.60
CA GLY A 246 19.85 10.68 12.72
C GLY A 246 18.97 11.02 11.52
N ARG A 247 18.33 10.02 10.89
CA ARG A 247 17.40 10.22 9.78
C ARG A 247 16.14 10.96 10.21
N ARG A 248 15.55 10.58 11.36
CA ARG A 248 14.42 11.31 11.94
C ARG A 248 14.78 12.78 12.17
N ALA A 249 15.92 13.04 12.82
CA ALA A 249 16.34 14.42 13.08
C ALA A 249 16.56 15.25 11.82
N ARG A 250 17.00 14.66 10.72
CA ARG A 250 17.07 15.33 9.40
C ARG A 250 15.69 15.60 8.84
N HIS A 251 14.81 14.61 8.84
CA HIS A 251 13.43 14.74 8.40
C HIS A 251 12.70 15.87 9.14
N ASP A 252 12.77 15.87 10.47
CA ASP A 252 12.12 16.90 11.31
C ASP A 252 12.65 18.31 11.03
N ARG A 253 13.94 18.47 10.69
CA ARG A 253 14.52 19.77 10.32
C ARG A 253 14.12 20.24 8.92
N ALA A 254 13.88 19.33 8.00
CA ALA A 254 13.45 19.66 6.63
C ALA A 254 11.99 20.13 6.58
N LEU A 255 11.22 19.91 7.65
CA LEU A 255 9.85 20.35 7.73
C LEU A 255 9.79 21.86 7.96
N ALA A 256 9.10 22.58 7.08
CA ALA A 256 8.99 24.02 7.17
C ALA A 256 8.40 24.48 8.52
N PRO A 257 8.85 25.62 9.07
CA PRO A 257 8.36 26.14 10.36
C PRO A 257 6.91 26.60 10.34
N ALA A 258 6.24 26.58 9.19
CA ALA A 258 4.95 27.22 8.99
C ALA A 258 3.79 26.56 9.73
N ASP A 259 3.94 25.33 10.22
CA ASP A 259 2.89 24.63 10.96
C ASP A 259 3.37 24.20 12.34
N LEU A 260 3.37 25.15 13.29
CA LEU A 260 3.74 24.91 14.68
C LEU A 260 2.89 23.82 15.34
N GLU A 261 1.64 23.66 14.91
CA GLU A 261 0.74 22.64 15.43
C GLU A 261 1.14 21.25 14.92
N GLU A 262 1.42 21.12 13.64
CA GLU A 262 1.93 19.89 13.04
C GLU A 262 3.28 19.51 13.68
N LEU A 263 4.16 20.50 13.90
CA LEU A 263 5.43 20.29 14.58
C LEU A 263 5.24 19.77 16.02
N ALA A 264 4.24 20.28 16.74
CA ALA A 264 3.92 19.83 18.09
C ALA A 264 3.45 18.36 18.09
N TRP A 265 2.58 17.98 17.15
CA TRP A 265 2.12 16.59 16.98
C TRP A 265 3.24 15.65 16.55
N ARG A 266 4.13 16.09 15.68
CA ARG A 266 5.33 15.33 15.31
C ARG A 266 6.26 15.11 16.49
N ARG A 267 6.41 16.10 17.40
CA ARG A 267 7.17 15.95 18.63
C ARG A 267 6.53 14.93 19.58
N VAL A 268 5.20 14.91 19.69
CA VAL A 268 4.48 13.88 20.45
C VAL A 268 4.70 12.50 19.82
N ALA A 269 4.56 12.37 18.50
CA ALA A 269 4.83 11.13 17.80
C ALA A 269 6.28 10.67 17.99
N ALA A 270 7.25 11.57 17.82
CA ALA A 270 8.67 11.28 18.03
C ALA A 270 9.00 10.90 19.47
N ALA A 271 8.39 11.59 20.46
CA ALA A 271 8.54 11.24 21.89
C ALA A 271 7.92 9.87 22.21
N THR A 272 7.00 9.41 21.37
CA THR A 272 6.34 8.10 21.51
C THR A 272 6.92 7.02 20.60
N ALA A 273 7.89 7.32 19.75
CA ALA A 273 8.50 6.37 18.82
C ALA A 273 9.46 5.38 19.50
N PRO A 274 9.64 4.17 18.93
CA PRO A 274 10.49 3.14 19.54
C PRO A 274 11.98 3.52 19.59
N PHE A 275 12.43 4.43 18.74
CA PHE A 275 13.82 4.89 18.62
C PHE A 275 14.02 6.33 19.14
N GLY A 276 13.09 6.84 19.97
CA GLY A 276 13.20 8.17 20.56
C GLY A 276 14.19 8.22 21.73
N ALA A 277 14.85 9.36 21.93
CA ALA A 277 15.72 9.62 23.08
C ALA A 277 14.97 9.71 24.43
N GLY A 278 13.70 9.36 24.48
CA GLY A 278 12.86 9.41 25.67
C GLY A 278 13.11 8.27 26.63
N ARG A 279 12.91 8.53 27.92
CA ARG A 279 13.17 7.63 29.06
C ARG A 279 12.31 6.34 29.08
N LEU A 280 11.41 6.14 28.17
CA LEU A 280 10.64 4.90 28.07
C LEU A 280 11.37 3.97 27.11
N ARG A 281 12.01 2.93 27.63
CA ARG A 281 12.52 1.82 26.83
C ARG A 281 11.32 1.18 26.12
N ARG A 282 11.22 1.41 24.81
CA ARG A 282 10.17 0.84 23.98
C ARG A 282 10.68 -0.36 23.24
N PRO A 283 9.84 -1.35 22.98
CA PRO A 283 10.25 -2.46 22.13
C PRO A 283 10.55 -1.89 20.74
N SER A 284 11.80 -1.94 20.31
CA SER A 284 12.12 -1.75 18.89
C SER A 284 11.54 -2.91 18.09
N PRO A 285 11.25 -2.75 16.79
CA PRO A 285 10.86 -3.82 15.89
C PRO A 285 11.97 -4.87 15.75
N ARG A 286 12.08 -5.74 16.77
CA ARG A 286 13.18 -6.72 16.88
C ARG A 286 13.07 -7.79 15.82
N ARG A 287 11.87 -8.34 15.65
CA ARG A 287 11.62 -9.44 14.72
C ARG A 287 11.82 -9.02 13.26
N ALA A 288 11.29 -7.87 12.89
CA ALA A 288 11.49 -7.33 11.55
C ALA A 288 12.98 -7.08 11.27
N LEU A 289 13.69 -6.48 12.20
CA LEU A 289 15.13 -6.26 12.07
C LEU A 289 15.92 -7.58 12.02
N ASP A 290 15.59 -8.57 12.85
CA ASP A 290 16.25 -9.87 12.82
C ASP A 290 16.01 -10.61 11.49
N LEU A 291 14.87 -10.42 10.87
CA LEU A 291 14.58 -10.93 9.52
C LEU A 291 15.30 -10.12 8.43
N ALA A 292 15.34 -8.79 8.54
CA ALA A 292 15.97 -7.91 7.55
C ALA A 292 17.50 -8.10 7.49
N TYR A 293 18.14 -8.32 8.65
CA TYR A 293 19.57 -8.57 8.76
C TYR A 293 19.95 -10.07 8.70
N GLY A 294 18.98 -10.95 8.77
CA GLY A 294 19.20 -12.39 8.66
C GLY A 294 19.37 -12.84 7.20
N PRO A 295 19.75 -14.11 6.99
CA PRO A 295 19.67 -14.68 5.65
C PRO A 295 18.22 -14.60 5.14
N PRO A 296 18.01 -14.28 3.85
CA PRO A 296 16.68 -14.20 3.27
C PRO A 296 15.83 -15.42 3.65
N PRO A 297 14.56 -15.25 4.05
CA PRO A 297 13.73 -16.36 4.55
C PRO A 297 13.57 -17.49 3.53
N TYR A 298 13.60 -17.20 2.22
CA TYR A 298 13.53 -18.19 1.15
C TYR A 298 14.83 -19.01 1.04
N VAL A 299 16.00 -18.45 1.33
CA VAL A 299 17.27 -19.19 1.33
C VAL A 299 17.33 -20.20 2.48
N ARG A 300 16.67 -19.91 3.61
CA ARG A 300 16.64 -20.84 4.77
C ARG A 300 15.94 -22.17 4.45
N ARG A 301 14.92 -22.18 3.59
CA ARG A 301 14.18 -23.40 3.24
C ARG A 301 14.95 -24.31 2.28
N HIS A 302 15.91 -23.76 1.54
CA HIS A 302 16.74 -24.46 0.55
C HIS A 302 18.22 -24.50 0.94
N ALA A 303 18.60 -23.96 2.10
CA ALA A 303 19.96 -24.06 2.60
C ALA A 303 20.29 -25.56 2.79
N ARG A 304 21.28 -26.02 2.03
CA ARG A 304 21.91 -27.31 2.24
C ARG A 304 22.30 -27.40 3.74
N PRO A 305 22.07 -28.52 4.41
CA PRO A 305 22.53 -28.68 5.78
C PRO A 305 24.01 -28.31 5.85
N PRO A 306 24.47 -27.67 6.94
CA PRO A 306 25.86 -27.27 7.08
C PRO A 306 26.76 -28.47 6.77
N ALA A 307 27.77 -28.24 5.92
CA ALA A 307 28.75 -29.25 5.58
C ALA A 307 29.36 -29.83 6.86
N ALA A 308 29.57 -31.13 6.87
CA ALA A 308 30.18 -31.78 8.02
C ALA A 308 31.58 -31.17 8.30
N PRO A 309 32.04 -31.12 9.55
CA PRO A 309 33.37 -30.62 9.88
C PRO A 309 34.44 -31.42 9.10
N GLY A 310 35.14 -30.74 8.17
CA GLY A 310 36.20 -31.35 7.36
C GLY A 310 36.11 -31.11 5.86
N ASP A 311 35.12 -30.37 5.36
CA ASP A 311 35.01 -30.04 3.93
C ASP A 311 36.00 -28.90 3.59
N PRO A 312 37.03 -29.10 2.74
CA PRO A 312 38.09 -28.12 2.45
C PRO A 312 37.63 -26.90 1.64
N GLY A 313 36.32 -26.81 1.31
CA GLY A 313 35.72 -25.67 0.61
C GLY A 313 35.12 -24.59 1.49
N ALA A 314 35.21 -24.70 2.83
CA ALA A 314 34.48 -23.81 3.78
C ALA A 314 35.20 -22.50 4.14
N ASN A 315 36.36 -22.17 3.56
CA ASN A 315 37.12 -20.97 3.85
C ASN A 315 37.04 -19.90 2.73
N GLY A 316 35.85 -19.67 2.22
CA GLY A 316 35.56 -18.48 1.43
C GLY A 316 34.43 -17.72 2.09
N SER A 317 34.73 -16.64 2.80
CA SER A 317 33.73 -15.60 3.06
C SER A 317 33.22 -15.14 1.69
N ALA A 318 32.04 -15.68 1.30
CA ALA A 318 31.32 -15.17 0.17
C ALA A 318 31.16 -13.65 0.38
N PRO A 319 31.46 -12.81 -0.62
CA PRO A 319 31.12 -11.38 -0.54
C PRO A 319 29.62 -11.31 -0.22
N PRO A 320 29.16 -10.28 0.54
CA PRO A 320 27.74 -10.12 0.80
C PRO A 320 27.03 -10.13 -0.54
N ALA A 321 26.21 -11.15 -0.76
CA ALA A 321 25.36 -11.23 -1.93
C ALA A 321 24.68 -9.87 -2.07
N ASP A 322 24.65 -9.35 -3.29
CA ASP A 322 24.05 -8.09 -3.69
C ASP A 322 22.81 -7.80 -2.81
N ARG A 323 22.97 -6.90 -1.84
CA ARG A 323 21.94 -6.60 -0.85
C ARG A 323 20.86 -5.76 -1.53
N SER A 324 19.97 -6.41 -2.25
CA SER A 324 18.79 -5.77 -2.82
C SER A 324 17.81 -5.40 -1.72
N TYR A 325 17.03 -4.37 -1.94
CA TYR A 325 15.92 -4.04 -1.06
C TYR A 325 14.95 -5.22 -0.95
N PRO A 326 14.34 -5.46 0.23
CA PRO A 326 13.32 -6.50 0.38
C PRO A 326 11.94 -6.04 -0.13
N LEU A 327 11.92 -5.16 -1.10
CA LEU A 327 10.79 -4.70 -1.91
C LEU A 327 11.34 -4.14 -3.22
N ASP A 328 10.61 -4.34 -4.32
CA ASP A 328 11.01 -3.81 -5.63
C ASP A 328 10.47 -2.40 -5.85
N ALA A 329 9.32 -2.10 -5.24
CA ALA A 329 8.74 -0.78 -5.28
C ALA A 329 7.96 -0.45 -3.99
N LEU A 330 7.84 0.83 -3.69
CA LEU A 330 7.01 1.37 -2.63
C LEU A 330 5.73 1.95 -3.25
N LEU A 331 4.57 1.42 -2.84
CA LEU A 331 3.27 1.98 -3.21
C LEU A 331 2.85 3.00 -2.15
N VAL A 332 2.76 4.25 -2.54
CA VAL A 332 2.38 5.36 -1.66
C VAL A 332 0.90 5.67 -1.81
N GLY A 333 0.14 5.49 -0.76
CA GLY A 333 -1.23 5.98 -0.67
C GLY A 333 -1.21 7.48 -0.38
N TRP A 334 -1.28 8.29 -1.41
CA TRP A 334 -1.22 9.76 -1.33
C TRP A 334 -2.62 10.34 -1.24
N GLN A 335 -3.29 10.13 -0.14
CA GLN A 335 -4.68 10.54 0.06
C GLN A 335 -4.76 11.57 1.18
N PRO A 336 -4.95 12.86 0.88
CA PRO A 336 -5.16 13.86 1.92
C PRO A 336 -6.52 13.66 2.64
N PRO A 337 -6.62 14.01 3.94
CA PRO A 337 -5.52 14.44 4.78
C PRO A 337 -4.54 13.30 5.05
N HIS A 338 -3.24 13.61 5.05
CA HIS A 338 -2.21 12.61 5.33
C HIS A 338 -2.37 12.00 6.72
N LEU A 339 -1.80 10.81 6.92
CA LEU A 339 -2.00 10.01 8.12
C LEU A 339 -1.75 10.77 9.43
N ALA A 340 -0.75 11.67 9.46
CA ALA A 340 -0.46 12.50 10.64
C ALA A 340 -1.60 13.46 11.00
N ALA A 341 -2.34 13.95 10.03
CA ALA A 341 -3.50 14.82 10.28
C ALA A 341 -4.64 14.08 11.00
N ALA A 342 -4.70 12.77 10.87
CA ALA A 342 -5.67 11.93 11.59
C ALA A 342 -5.44 11.93 13.13
N LEU A 343 -4.24 12.27 13.59
CA LEU A 343 -3.92 12.41 15.01
C LEU A 343 -4.42 13.72 15.62
N ARG A 344 -4.88 14.67 14.79
CA ARG A 344 -5.43 15.95 15.29
C ARG A 344 -6.75 15.73 16.04
N PRO A 345 -7.05 16.53 17.07
CA PRO A 345 -8.35 16.52 17.71
C PRO A 345 -9.50 16.65 16.69
N ALA A 346 -10.62 15.97 16.92
CA ALA A 346 -11.75 15.97 15.99
C ALA A 346 -12.24 17.36 15.60
N SER A 347 -12.15 18.33 16.51
CA SER A 347 -12.51 19.75 16.28
C SER A 347 -11.58 20.50 15.31
N ARG A 348 -10.43 19.91 14.96
CA ARG A 348 -9.41 20.49 14.08
C ARG A 348 -9.11 19.63 12.86
N ARG A 349 -9.89 18.58 12.64
CA ARG A 349 -9.76 17.74 11.45
C ARG A 349 -10.42 18.45 10.28
N VAL A 350 -9.67 18.58 9.21
CA VAL A 350 -10.17 19.06 7.92
C VAL A 350 -10.79 17.87 7.20
N ALA A 351 -11.96 18.04 6.62
CA ALA A 351 -12.57 16.99 5.81
C ALA A 351 -11.74 16.81 4.52
N PRO A 352 -11.64 15.58 3.99
CA PRO A 352 -10.82 15.31 2.81
C PRO A 352 -11.18 16.19 1.60
N TRP A 353 -12.46 16.49 1.42
CA TRP A 353 -12.95 17.36 0.34
C TRP A 353 -12.68 18.85 0.54
N ASP A 354 -12.25 19.28 1.73
CA ASP A 354 -11.86 20.66 2.03
C ASP A 354 -10.33 20.85 2.00
N VAL A 355 -9.58 19.78 1.77
CA VAL A 355 -8.12 19.84 1.55
C VAL A 355 -7.87 20.31 0.13
N VAL A 356 -7.15 21.41 -0.02
CA VAL A 356 -6.75 21.90 -1.35
C VAL A 356 -5.68 20.98 -1.92
N PRO A 357 -5.86 20.46 -3.14
CA PRO A 357 -4.84 19.66 -3.80
C PRO A 357 -3.54 20.43 -4.02
N ASP A 358 -2.41 19.80 -3.71
CA ASP A 358 -1.06 20.32 -4.01
C ASP A 358 -0.22 19.23 -4.70
N PRO A 359 -0.30 19.09 -6.04
CA PRO A 359 0.50 18.11 -6.78
C PRO A 359 2.01 18.28 -6.59
N GLU A 360 2.48 19.50 -6.32
CA GLU A 360 3.89 19.74 -6.04
C GLU A 360 4.34 19.15 -4.70
N GLU A 361 3.45 19.03 -3.72
CA GLU A 361 3.75 18.36 -2.45
C GLU A 361 4.05 16.88 -2.67
N LEU A 362 3.28 16.21 -3.51
CA LEU A 362 3.54 14.81 -3.91
C LEU A 362 4.91 14.67 -4.57
N ALA A 363 5.23 15.54 -5.52
CA ALA A 363 6.53 15.52 -6.21
C ALA A 363 7.69 15.72 -5.24
N ARG A 364 7.59 16.73 -4.33
CA ARG A 364 8.60 16.97 -3.27
C ARG A 364 8.77 15.74 -2.37
N TRP A 365 7.68 15.11 -1.99
CA TRP A 365 7.71 13.89 -1.19
C TRP A 365 8.41 12.73 -1.93
N CYS A 366 8.11 12.54 -3.21
CA CYS A 366 8.75 11.51 -4.04
C CYS A 366 10.26 11.74 -4.19
N ILE A 367 10.69 12.98 -4.36
CA ILE A 367 12.11 13.34 -4.41
C ILE A 367 12.80 12.98 -3.10
N ASP A 368 12.25 13.41 -1.97
CA ASP A 368 12.80 13.12 -0.65
C ASP A 368 12.86 11.61 -0.36
N GLN A 369 11.84 10.84 -0.81
CA GLN A 369 11.85 9.39 -0.70
C GLN A 369 12.94 8.75 -1.58
N ALA A 370 13.09 9.20 -2.82
CA ALA A 370 14.08 8.65 -3.75
C ALA A 370 15.52 8.95 -3.30
N GLU A 371 15.77 10.11 -2.70
CA GLU A 371 17.06 10.44 -2.08
C GLU A 371 17.36 9.54 -0.88
N ALA A 372 16.35 9.17 -0.14
CA ALA A 372 16.49 8.33 1.04
C ALA A 372 16.73 6.85 0.72
N THR A 373 16.16 6.37 -0.38
CA THR A 373 16.29 4.99 -0.86
C THR A 373 16.61 4.99 -2.36
N PRO A 374 17.86 5.27 -2.71
CA PRO A 374 18.28 5.40 -4.10
C PRO A 374 17.95 4.17 -4.95
N GLY A 375 17.32 4.39 -6.09
CA GLY A 375 16.98 3.33 -7.04
C GLY A 375 15.68 2.55 -6.72
N LEU A 376 15.07 2.76 -5.56
CA LEU A 376 13.75 2.17 -5.26
C LEU A 376 12.69 2.80 -6.16
N GLU A 377 11.88 1.96 -6.82
CA GLU A 377 10.78 2.41 -7.66
C GLU A 377 9.60 2.87 -6.78
N LEU A 378 8.94 3.95 -7.18
CA LEU A 378 7.76 4.48 -6.50
C LEU A 378 6.51 4.23 -7.34
N TRP A 379 5.45 3.82 -6.69
CA TRP A 379 4.09 3.78 -7.22
C TRP A 379 3.22 4.69 -6.37
N VAL A 380 2.30 5.41 -6.98
CA VAL A 380 1.38 6.29 -6.28
C VAL A 380 -0.02 5.71 -6.38
N ALA A 381 -0.75 5.66 -5.27
CA ALA A 381 -2.18 5.37 -5.24
C ALA A 381 -2.88 6.58 -4.63
N ASP A 382 -3.69 7.24 -5.42
CA ASP A 382 -4.36 8.47 -5.00
C ASP A 382 -5.75 8.62 -5.63
N GLY A 383 -6.49 9.62 -5.15
CA GLY A 383 -7.78 9.99 -5.64
C GLY A 383 -8.24 11.33 -5.07
N LEU A 384 -9.02 12.05 -5.85
CA LEU A 384 -9.57 13.32 -5.46
C LEU A 384 -10.81 13.11 -4.59
N ALA A 385 -10.74 13.52 -3.33
CA ALA A 385 -11.88 13.46 -2.44
C ALA A 385 -12.94 14.52 -2.81
N THR A 386 -14.20 14.08 -2.92
CA THR A 386 -15.36 14.96 -3.18
C THR A 386 -16.43 14.76 -2.12
N LYS A 387 -17.22 15.79 -1.85
CA LYS A 387 -18.41 15.66 -1.03
C LYS A 387 -19.50 15.03 -1.87
N ARG A 388 -20.19 14.02 -1.34
CA ARG A 388 -21.22 13.26 -2.06
C ARG A 388 -22.16 14.15 -2.87
N GLY A 389 -22.24 13.87 -4.18
CA GLY A 389 -23.16 14.54 -5.10
C GLY A 389 -22.87 16.02 -5.38
N ALA A 390 -21.75 16.56 -4.91
CA ALA A 390 -21.40 17.95 -5.14
C ALA A 390 -20.03 18.08 -5.81
N PRO A 391 -19.89 18.96 -6.81
CA PRO A 391 -18.58 19.36 -7.32
C PRO A 391 -17.77 20.06 -6.21
N ARG A 392 -16.46 20.01 -6.31
CA ARG A 392 -15.59 20.72 -5.38
C ARG A 392 -15.70 22.24 -5.58
N SER A 393 -15.65 22.98 -4.48
CA SER A 393 -15.74 24.45 -4.49
C SER A 393 -14.48 25.12 -5.04
N ASP A 394 -13.34 24.41 -5.07
CA ASP A 394 -12.06 24.89 -5.60
C ASP A 394 -11.91 24.66 -7.11
N GLY A 395 -12.92 24.06 -7.76
CA GLY A 395 -12.94 23.82 -9.21
C GLY A 395 -12.15 22.60 -9.68
N TRP A 396 -11.48 21.85 -8.79
CA TRP A 396 -10.82 20.62 -9.18
C TRP A 396 -11.83 19.54 -9.51
N ASP A 397 -11.62 18.90 -10.65
CA ASP A 397 -12.20 17.60 -10.98
C ASP A 397 -11.10 16.53 -10.98
N LEU A 398 -11.51 15.26 -11.05
CA LEU A 398 -10.57 14.13 -10.97
C LEU A 398 -9.57 14.14 -12.13
N ALA A 399 -10.02 14.43 -13.34
CA ALA A 399 -9.17 14.38 -14.52
C ALA A 399 -8.08 15.46 -14.47
N ALA A 400 -8.46 16.68 -14.09
CA ALA A 400 -7.53 17.79 -13.92
C ALA A 400 -6.52 17.49 -12.80
N TYR A 401 -6.99 16.91 -11.69
CA TYR A 401 -6.15 16.55 -10.56
C TYR A 401 -5.11 15.48 -10.94
N VAL A 402 -5.54 14.35 -11.49
CA VAL A 402 -4.64 13.26 -11.90
C VAL A 402 -3.63 13.73 -12.95
N ARG A 403 -4.08 14.58 -13.90
CA ARG A 403 -3.17 15.15 -14.90
C ARG A 403 -2.08 16.00 -14.24
N ALA A 404 -2.45 16.90 -13.34
CA ALA A 404 -1.50 17.77 -12.64
C ALA A 404 -0.49 16.95 -11.81
N GLU A 405 -0.93 15.90 -11.12
CA GLU A 405 -0.03 15.01 -10.38
C GLU A 405 0.93 14.25 -11.30
N LEU A 406 0.44 13.71 -12.40
CA LEU A 406 1.29 13.01 -13.36
C LEU A 406 2.33 13.94 -13.99
N GLU A 407 1.96 15.17 -14.35
CA GLU A 407 2.89 16.17 -14.88
C GLU A 407 3.99 16.53 -13.89
N THR A 408 3.64 16.73 -12.61
CA THR A 408 4.63 17.02 -11.56
C THR A 408 5.54 15.83 -11.26
N LEU A 409 5.00 14.61 -11.26
CA LEU A 409 5.80 13.39 -11.10
C LEU A 409 6.76 13.15 -12.26
N GLU A 410 6.32 13.36 -13.49
CA GLU A 410 7.17 13.30 -14.69
C GLU A 410 8.28 14.36 -14.63
N GLY A 411 7.92 15.59 -14.21
CA GLY A 411 8.89 16.65 -13.97
C GLY A 411 9.91 16.30 -12.88
N ALA A 412 9.49 15.68 -11.80
CA ALA A 412 10.38 15.19 -10.74
C ALA A 412 11.31 14.08 -11.24
N ALA A 413 10.78 13.12 -12.00
CA ALA A 413 11.56 12.03 -12.58
C ALA A 413 12.58 12.52 -13.64
N ALA A 414 12.25 13.59 -14.37
CA ALA A 414 13.17 14.17 -15.35
C ALA A 414 14.34 14.94 -14.71
N ARG A 415 14.14 15.51 -13.53
CA ARG A 415 15.11 16.37 -12.84
C ARG A 415 15.92 15.66 -11.75
N GLY A 416 15.51 14.48 -11.30
CA GLY A 416 16.10 13.88 -10.12
C GLY A 416 16.16 12.34 -10.13
N PRO A 417 16.47 11.74 -8.99
CA PRO A 417 16.63 10.30 -8.85
C PRO A 417 15.29 9.53 -8.80
N VAL A 418 14.17 10.21 -8.97
CA VAL A 418 12.83 9.62 -8.83
C VAL A 418 12.55 8.64 -9.96
N ARG A 419 12.13 7.44 -9.63
CA ARG A 419 11.68 6.41 -10.56
C ARG A 419 10.22 6.10 -10.26
N VAL A 420 9.30 6.56 -11.12
CA VAL A 420 7.87 6.29 -10.99
C VAL A 420 7.50 5.12 -11.89
N GLY A 421 7.08 4.02 -11.31
CA GLY A 421 6.64 2.81 -12.01
C GLY A 421 5.17 2.85 -12.40
N GLY A 422 4.33 3.46 -11.57
CA GLY A 422 2.90 3.54 -11.84
C GLY A 422 2.15 4.54 -10.98
N TYR A 423 0.95 4.89 -11.48
CA TYR A 423 -0.05 5.70 -10.81
C TYR A 423 -1.39 4.96 -10.82
N LEU A 424 -1.96 4.75 -9.65
CA LEU A 424 -3.22 4.05 -9.45
C LEU A 424 -4.27 5.03 -8.92
N CYS A 425 -5.29 5.29 -9.70
CA CYS A 425 -6.43 6.04 -9.18
C CYS A 425 -7.31 5.12 -8.33
N ASP A 426 -7.55 5.50 -7.08
CA ASP A 426 -8.35 4.72 -6.14
C ASP A 426 -9.84 4.87 -6.48
N VAL A 427 -10.47 3.75 -6.88
CA VAL A 427 -11.89 3.68 -7.23
C VAL A 427 -12.77 3.21 -6.08
N SER A 428 -12.26 3.15 -4.87
CA SER A 428 -13.04 2.84 -3.69
C SER A 428 -14.00 4.00 -3.38
N GLY A 429 -15.22 3.90 -3.87
CA GLY A 429 -16.29 4.82 -3.51
C GLY A 429 -16.55 4.79 -2.02
N GLY A 430 -16.62 5.94 -1.39
CA GLY A 430 -16.99 6.07 0.01
C GLY A 430 -17.81 7.32 0.26
N ASP A 431 -18.81 7.17 1.12
CA ASP A 431 -19.60 8.26 1.67
C ASP A 431 -18.84 8.93 2.81
N GLY A 432 -18.36 10.12 2.60
CA GLY A 432 -18.23 11.19 3.58
C GLY A 432 -17.88 10.88 5.04
N ASP A 433 -17.24 9.75 5.36
CA ASP A 433 -16.66 9.56 6.68
C ASP A 433 -15.30 10.29 6.70
N PRO A 434 -15.15 11.37 7.48
CA PRO A 434 -13.88 12.10 7.59
C PRO A 434 -12.75 11.24 8.17
N THR A 435 -13.04 10.01 8.58
CA THR A 435 -12.07 9.05 9.11
C THR A 435 -11.46 8.15 8.04
N TRP A 436 -12.12 8.04 6.87
CA TRP A 436 -11.57 7.43 5.67
C TRP A 436 -11.43 8.49 4.59
N PRO A 437 -10.30 8.59 3.92
CA PRO A 437 -10.23 9.36 2.69
C PRO A 437 -10.96 8.56 1.61
N ASP A 438 -12.16 8.95 1.39
CA ASP A 438 -13.03 8.39 0.39
C ASP A 438 -12.85 9.18 -0.88
N ALA A 439 -12.06 8.67 -1.82
CA ALA A 439 -12.22 9.04 -3.19
C ALA A 439 -13.58 8.52 -3.65
N GLN A 440 -14.53 9.41 -3.85
CA GLN A 440 -15.85 9.07 -4.38
C GLN A 440 -15.73 8.80 -5.88
N PHE A 441 -15.50 7.54 -6.21
CA PHE A 441 -15.73 7.06 -7.54
C PHE A 441 -16.84 6.02 -7.49
N GLY A 442 -18.08 6.48 -7.58
CA GLY A 442 -19.19 5.59 -7.85
C GLY A 442 -18.96 4.90 -9.21
N PRO A 443 -19.49 3.66 -9.42
CA PRO A 443 -19.40 2.98 -10.69
C PRO A 443 -19.96 3.89 -11.80
N GLY A 444 -19.11 4.32 -12.74
CA GLY A 444 -19.43 5.23 -13.85
C GLY A 444 -19.02 6.70 -13.65
N GLY A 445 -18.57 7.13 -12.46
CA GLY A 445 -18.09 8.50 -12.23
C GLY A 445 -16.60 8.69 -12.55
N ALA A 446 -15.76 7.75 -12.14
CA ALA A 446 -14.32 7.80 -12.37
C ALA A 446 -13.95 7.61 -13.85
N THR A 447 -14.72 6.80 -14.56
CA THR A 447 -14.37 6.40 -15.94
C THR A 447 -14.64 7.49 -16.98
N ARG A 448 -15.54 8.42 -16.72
CA ARG A 448 -15.88 9.47 -17.70
C ARG A 448 -14.79 10.54 -17.87
N GLY A 449 -13.92 10.74 -16.92
CA GLY A 449 -12.81 11.69 -17.02
C GLY A 449 -11.48 11.07 -17.49
N PHE A 450 -11.36 9.73 -17.44
CA PHE A 450 -10.11 9.04 -17.76
C PHE A 450 -9.86 8.87 -19.26
N GLY A 451 -10.92 8.71 -20.08
CA GLY A 451 -10.78 8.57 -21.53
C GLY A 451 -10.05 9.75 -22.17
N ASP A 452 -10.31 10.96 -21.66
CA ASP A 452 -9.68 12.19 -22.17
C ASP A 452 -8.20 12.32 -21.74
N LEU A 453 -7.83 11.74 -20.60
CA LEU A 453 -6.43 11.72 -20.12
C LEU A 453 -5.54 10.78 -20.95
N TRP A 454 -6.16 9.75 -21.57
CA TRP A 454 -5.42 8.70 -22.28
C TRP A 454 -5.20 9.03 -23.76
N SER A 455 -6.15 9.70 -24.40
CA SER A 455 -6.07 10.05 -25.84
C SER A 455 -4.86 10.93 -26.15
N ASP A 456 -4.44 11.77 -25.22
CA ASP A 456 -3.30 12.66 -25.37
C ASP A 456 -1.93 11.98 -25.12
N ARG A 457 -1.92 10.76 -24.57
CA ARG A 457 -0.68 10.02 -24.20
C ARG A 457 -0.34 8.83 -25.09
N ASP A 458 -1.22 8.45 -26.00
CA ASP A 458 -0.94 7.38 -26.95
C ASP A 458 -0.02 7.91 -28.06
N PRO A 459 1.25 7.46 -28.16
CA PRO A 459 2.16 7.86 -29.23
C PRO A 459 1.66 7.45 -30.62
N ALA A 460 0.65 6.52 -30.71
CA ALA A 460 0.00 6.17 -31.96
C ALA A 460 -1.02 7.22 -32.42
N SER A 461 -1.53 8.08 -31.53
CA SER A 461 -2.48 9.14 -31.87
C SER A 461 -1.79 10.40 -32.44
N ALA A 462 -0.47 10.53 -32.33
CA ALA A 462 0.32 11.64 -32.88
C ALA A 462 0.54 11.58 -34.40
N SER A 463 0.14 10.50 -35.07
CA SER A 463 0.12 10.40 -36.52
C SER A 463 -1.26 10.81 -37.08
N GLY A 464 -1.55 12.11 -37.03
CA GLY A 464 -2.70 12.68 -37.71
C GLY A 464 -2.63 12.41 -39.21
N PRO A 465 -3.79 12.26 -39.90
CA PRO A 465 -3.83 11.96 -41.31
C PRO A 465 -3.21 13.10 -42.11
N GLY A 466 -2.14 12.77 -42.81
CA GLY A 466 -1.53 13.68 -43.78
C GLY A 466 -2.55 14.15 -44.79
N THR A 467 -2.77 15.45 -44.81
CA THR A 467 -3.56 16.10 -45.88
C THR A 467 -2.86 15.91 -47.23
N SER A 468 -3.24 14.91 -47.96
CA SER A 468 -2.97 14.84 -49.40
C SER A 468 -3.88 15.82 -50.09
N GLY A 469 -3.39 17.03 -50.35
CA GLY A 469 -3.94 17.94 -51.31
C GLY A 469 -3.77 17.37 -52.71
N GLY A 470 -4.83 16.86 -53.30
CA GLY A 470 -4.90 16.57 -54.73
C GLY A 470 -5.62 17.73 -55.42
N ARG A 471 -4.86 18.42 -56.26
CA ARG A 471 -5.41 19.26 -57.30
C ARG A 471 -5.97 18.39 -58.44
N ALA A 472 -7.15 18.68 -58.89
CA ALA A 472 -7.56 18.79 -60.30
C ALA A 472 -8.87 19.57 -60.35
#